data_bced0db9379eebb227a0b886c5f9b1d2
#
_entry.id   bced0db9379eebb227a0b886c5f9b1d2
#
_cell.length_a   1.000
_cell.length_b   1.000
_cell.length_c   1.000
_cell.angle_alpha   90.00
_cell.angle_beta   90.00
_cell.angle_gamma   90.00
#
_symmetry.space_group_name_H-M   'P 1'
#
loop_
_entity.id
_entity.type
_entity.pdbx_description
1 polymer ?
#
loop_
_entity_poly.entity_id
_entity_poly.type
_entity_poly.pdbx_seq_one_letter_code
_entity_poly.pdbx_strand_id
1 'polypeptide(L)'
;MLLVARAARAALPGISLDWHDCPGGATSSADLTFDCSSNTAQFPLVGSLLLSAPEMNLIGAELVIDVQHTAATMPDWWRLDGSGSGGCRAGALSTSFDFTGTPGCTDAWLANGFGGIQSFSIGPPDHPALNQARIKVVAAVTSDNAVTMNANVQYGVVITLLSSDHSTGAGICAGCSGRACLVLNSILLRRVPGMGADLFLSTPASAQSNWATWQGSGADCALVPVRRMTWGAIKSLYR
;
A
#
# COMPACT_ATOMS: atom_id res chain seq x y z
N MET A 1 -38.59 -15.95 -12.08
CA MET A 1 -37.20 -15.43 -12.05
C MET A 1 -37.00 -14.68 -10.74
N LEU A 2 -36.46 -15.34 -9.69
CA LEU A 2 -36.25 -14.71 -8.38
C LEU A 2 -34.97 -13.89 -8.45
N LEU A 3 -35.07 -12.56 -8.34
CA LEU A 3 -33.92 -11.70 -8.07
C LEU A 3 -33.49 -11.91 -6.61
N VAL A 4 -32.41 -12.64 -6.39
CA VAL A 4 -31.75 -12.67 -5.07
C VAL A 4 -30.97 -11.37 -4.95
N ALA A 5 -31.53 -10.40 -4.25
CA ALA A 5 -30.79 -9.22 -3.83
C ALA A 5 -29.62 -9.67 -2.93
N ARG A 6 -28.39 -9.59 -3.43
CA ARG A 6 -27.20 -9.73 -2.58
C ARG A 6 -27.20 -8.52 -1.61
N ALA A 7 -27.45 -8.80 -0.35
CA ALA A 7 -27.22 -7.82 0.70
C ALA A 7 -25.76 -7.38 0.63
N ALA A 8 -25.50 -6.12 0.29
CA ALA A 8 -24.19 -5.53 0.40
C ALA A 8 -23.77 -5.65 1.88
N ARG A 9 -22.74 -6.45 2.17
CA ARG A 9 -22.14 -6.46 3.51
C ARG A 9 -21.54 -5.07 3.74
N ALA A 10 -21.97 -4.43 4.82
CA ALA A 10 -21.33 -3.20 5.25
C ALA A 10 -19.83 -3.48 5.42
N ALA A 11 -18.99 -2.65 4.80
CA ALA A 11 -17.55 -2.75 4.96
C ALA A 11 -17.20 -2.51 6.44
N LEU A 12 -16.34 -3.35 7.00
CA LEU A 12 -15.85 -3.17 8.36
C LEU A 12 -14.76 -2.08 8.37
N PRO A 13 -14.65 -1.30 9.47
CA PRO A 13 -13.55 -0.35 9.61
C PRO A 13 -12.19 -1.06 9.54
N GLY A 14 -11.24 -0.45 8.85
CA GLY A 14 -9.92 -1.02 8.69
C GLY A 14 -9.14 -0.45 7.51
N ILE A 15 -8.04 -1.12 7.17
CA ILE A 15 -7.15 -0.74 6.08
C ILE A 15 -7.36 -1.63 4.86
N SER A 16 -7.10 -1.09 3.67
CA SER A 16 -7.24 -1.80 2.40
C SER A 16 -6.11 -1.45 1.43
N LEU A 17 -5.77 -2.39 0.54
CA LEU A 17 -4.75 -2.25 -0.51
C LEU A 17 -5.29 -2.86 -1.79
N ASP A 18 -5.46 -2.04 -2.82
CA ASP A 18 -6.02 -2.45 -4.10
C ASP A 18 -5.27 -1.79 -5.26
N TRP A 19 -5.29 -2.44 -6.42
CA TRP A 19 -4.82 -1.83 -7.66
C TRP A 19 -5.87 -0.88 -8.21
N HIS A 20 -5.43 0.24 -8.77
CA HIS A 20 -6.16 1.25 -9.55
C HIS A 20 -7.19 2.10 -8.80
N ASP A 21 -7.87 1.57 -7.78
CA ASP A 21 -8.93 2.29 -7.06
C ASP A 21 -9.06 1.80 -5.62
N CYS A 22 -9.87 2.47 -4.81
CA CYS A 22 -10.25 1.98 -3.49
C CYS A 22 -11.26 0.82 -3.60
N PRO A 23 -11.39 -0.04 -2.57
CA PRO A 23 -12.38 -1.12 -2.53
C PRO A 23 -13.78 -0.63 -2.88
N GLY A 24 -14.43 -1.32 -3.82
CA GLY A 24 -15.75 -0.96 -4.34
C GLY A 24 -15.77 0.02 -5.50
N GLY A 25 -14.64 0.61 -5.85
CA GLY A 25 -14.47 1.35 -7.11
C GLY A 25 -14.53 0.45 -8.34
N ALA A 26 -14.89 1.02 -9.48
CA ALA A 26 -15.15 0.23 -10.71
C ALA A 26 -13.90 -0.49 -11.25
N THR A 27 -12.71 0.04 -10.97
CA THR A 27 -11.42 -0.49 -11.42
C THR A 27 -10.62 -1.16 -10.31
N SER A 28 -11.14 -1.17 -9.07
CA SER A 28 -10.49 -1.81 -7.93
C SER A 28 -10.34 -3.31 -8.13
N SER A 29 -9.14 -3.82 -7.89
CA SER A 29 -8.86 -5.25 -7.86
C SER A 29 -7.67 -5.55 -6.95
N ALA A 30 -7.82 -6.56 -6.11
CA ALA A 30 -6.71 -7.08 -5.32
C ALA A 30 -5.85 -8.09 -6.11
N ASP A 31 -6.35 -8.64 -7.22
CA ASP A 31 -5.70 -9.73 -7.95
C ASP A 31 -5.60 -9.41 -9.44
N LEU A 32 -4.41 -8.97 -9.88
CA LEU A 32 -4.17 -8.57 -11.27
C LEU A 32 -2.92 -9.22 -11.87
N THR A 33 -2.97 -9.36 -13.19
CA THR A 33 -1.83 -9.70 -14.04
C THR A 33 -1.48 -8.51 -14.91
N PHE A 34 -0.21 -8.11 -14.89
CA PHE A 34 0.30 -6.94 -15.58
C PHE A 34 1.18 -7.34 -16.78
N ASP A 35 1.15 -6.49 -17.81
CA ASP A 35 2.00 -6.65 -18.98
C ASP A 35 3.45 -6.22 -18.67
N CYS A 36 4.38 -7.12 -18.92
CA CYS A 36 5.82 -6.89 -18.78
C CYS A 36 6.52 -6.56 -20.10
N SER A 37 5.79 -6.33 -21.18
CA SER A 37 6.33 -6.05 -22.52
C SER A 37 6.53 -4.56 -22.81
N SER A 38 6.22 -3.68 -21.86
CA SER A 38 6.33 -2.23 -21.97
C SER A 38 7.20 -1.63 -20.85
N ASN A 39 7.90 -0.54 -21.16
CA ASN A 39 8.67 0.27 -20.19
C ASN A 39 7.97 1.60 -19.83
N THR A 40 6.72 1.81 -20.28
CA THR A 40 6.04 3.10 -20.11
C THR A 40 4.79 3.02 -19.26
N ALA A 41 4.41 1.83 -18.79
CA ALA A 41 3.25 1.65 -17.94
C ALA A 41 3.54 2.08 -16.50
N GLN A 42 2.48 2.52 -15.80
CA GLN A 42 2.47 2.73 -14.37
C GLN A 42 1.35 1.92 -13.74
N PHE A 43 1.63 1.34 -12.59
CA PHE A 43 0.73 0.47 -11.87
C PHE A 43 0.39 1.12 -10.52
N PRO A 44 -0.76 1.82 -10.41
CA PRO A 44 -1.16 2.48 -9.19
C PRO A 44 -1.67 1.46 -8.16
N LEU A 45 -1.04 1.45 -6.99
CA LEU A 45 -1.42 0.66 -5.82
C LEU A 45 -1.95 1.63 -4.76
N VAL A 46 -3.24 1.52 -4.45
CA VAL A 46 -3.96 2.45 -3.58
C VAL A 46 -4.01 1.92 -2.16
N GLY A 47 -3.34 2.62 -1.24
CA GLY A 47 -3.49 2.42 0.20
C GLY A 47 -4.66 3.26 0.73
N SER A 48 -5.63 2.61 1.35
CA SER A 48 -6.88 3.24 1.76
C SER A 48 -7.36 2.76 3.13
N LEU A 49 -8.31 3.47 3.72
CA LEU A 49 -8.89 3.15 5.02
C LEU A 49 -10.37 3.49 5.12
N LEU A 50 -11.04 2.80 6.05
CA LEU A 50 -12.40 3.08 6.50
C LEU A 50 -12.39 3.22 8.03
N LEU A 51 -12.95 4.30 8.56
CA LEU A 51 -13.02 4.55 10.01
C LEU A 51 -14.39 4.16 10.59
N SER A 52 -14.41 3.75 11.87
CA SER A 52 -15.64 3.49 12.62
C SER A 52 -16.20 4.73 13.32
N ALA A 53 -15.36 5.73 13.54
CA ALA A 53 -15.69 7.00 14.16
C ALA A 53 -14.96 8.14 13.44
N PRO A 54 -15.50 9.38 13.49
CA PRO A 54 -14.78 10.52 12.92
C PRO A 54 -13.44 10.77 13.65
N GLU A 55 -12.43 11.12 12.89
CA GLU A 55 -11.09 11.45 13.38
C GLU A 55 -10.69 12.85 12.89
N MET A 56 -10.33 13.73 13.81
CA MET A 56 -10.08 15.16 13.55
C MET A 56 -8.61 15.52 13.71
N ASN A 57 -8.26 16.69 13.17
CA ASN A 57 -6.93 17.29 13.30
C ASN A 57 -5.81 16.39 12.74
N LEU A 58 -6.10 15.67 11.67
CA LEU A 58 -5.14 14.79 11.01
C LEU A 58 -4.27 15.60 10.05
N ILE A 59 -2.95 15.43 10.16
CA ILE A 59 -1.95 16.13 9.33
C ILE A 59 -1.04 15.19 8.56
N GLY A 60 -1.19 13.88 8.70
CA GLY A 60 -0.36 12.95 7.94
C GLY A 60 -0.67 11.50 8.21
N ALA A 61 -0.02 10.65 7.44
CA ALA A 61 -0.08 9.21 7.58
C ALA A 61 1.28 8.57 7.26
N GLU A 62 1.59 7.47 7.95
CA GLU A 62 2.69 6.57 7.60
C GLU A 62 2.09 5.22 7.24
N LEU A 63 2.44 4.69 6.06
CA LEU A 63 2.00 3.39 5.59
C LEU A 63 3.19 2.43 5.54
N VAL A 64 2.95 1.18 5.94
CA VAL A 64 3.92 0.10 5.84
C VAL A 64 3.35 -0.98 4.93
N ILE A 65 3.98 -1.18 3.77
CA ILE A 65 3.63 -2.22 2.81
C ILE A 65 4.78 -3.22 2.74
N ASP A 66 4.51 -4.49 3.01
CA ASP A 66 5.47 -5.57 2.83
C ASP A 66 5.22 -6.28 1.50
N VAL A 67 6.29 -6.63 0.82
CA VAL A 67 6.30 -7.35 -0.45
C VAL A 67 6.94 -8.70 -0.23
N GLN A 68 6.32 -9.76 -0.74
CA GLN A 68 6.91 -11.10 -0.78
C GLN A 68 6.84 -11.66 -2.19
N HIS A 69 8.00 -11.96 -2.76
CA HIS A 69 8.11 -12.60 -4.07
C HIS A 69 8.15 -14.12 -3.95
N THR A 70 7.67 -14.86 -4.95
CA THR A 70 7.67 -16.32 -4.96
C THR A 70 9.04 -16.96 -5.20
N ALA A 71 10.02 -16.22 -5.75
CA ALA A 71 11.41 -16.68 -5.88
C ALA A 71 12.11 -16.75 -4.50
N ALA A 72 13.22 -17.47 -4.40
CA ALA A 72 13.99 -17.61 -3.16
C ALA A 72 14.66 -16.29 -2.72
N THR A 73 14.96 -15.40 -3.66
CA THR A 73 15.50 -14.05 -3.42
C THR A 73 14.70 -13.03 -4.20
N MET A 74 14.74 -11.78 -3.76
CA MET A 74 14.08 -10.67 -4.46
C MET A 74 14.72 -10.48 -5.85
N PRO A 75 13.95 -10.66 -6.95
CA PRO A 75 14.47 -10.44 -8.31
C PRO A 75 14.82 -8.98 -8.56
N ASP A 76 15.68 -8.72 -9.53
CA ASP A 76 16.15 -7.37 -9.86
C ASP A 76 15.02 -6.41 -10.24
N TRP A 77 13.95 -6.91 -10.87
CA TRP A 77 12.76 -6.09 -11.17
C TRP A 77 12.08 -5.53 -9.91
N TRP A 78 12.16 -6.24 -8.80
CA TRP A 78 11.59 -5.83 -7.51
C TRP A 78 12.58 -5.07 -6.62
N ARG A 79 13.82 -4.80 -7.08
CA ARG A 79 14.80 -3.99 -6.37
C ARG A 79 14.61 -2.50 -6.73
N LEU A 80 13.56 -1.92 -6.14
CA LEU A 80 13.05 -0.59 -6.47
C LEU A 80 13.92 0.56 -5.94
N ASP A 81 14.92 0.22 -5.13
CA ASP A 81 15.98 1.12 -4.63
C ASP A 81 17.16 1.26 -5.61
N GLY A 82 17.11 0.55 -6.73
CA GLY A 82 18.21 0.48 -7.69
C GLY A 82 19.34 -0.45 -7.30
N SER A 83 19.25 -1.18 -6.17
CA SER A 83 20.16 -2.28 -5.87
C SER A 83 19.91 -3.48 -6.80
N GLY A 84 20.90 -4.36 -6.98
CA GLY A 84 20.80 -5.50 -7.89
C GLY A 84 21.65 -5.33 -9.14
N SER A 85 21.42 -6.17 -10.16
CA SER A 85 22.23 -6.18 -11.37
C SER A 85 22.10 -4.88 -12.16
N GLY A 86 23.14 -4.05 -12.10
CA GLY A 86 23.20 -2.77 -12.80
C GLY A 86 22.38 -1.63 -12.17
N GLY A 87 21.80 -1.79 -10.98
CA GLY A 87 21.03 -0.75 -10.33
C GLY A 87 19.82 -0.26 -11.15
N CYS A 88 19.20 -1.16 -11.88
CA CYS A 88 18.37 -0.81 -13.02
C CYS A 88 16.94 -0.33 -12.68
N ARG A 89 16.50 -0.40 -11.44
CA ARG A 89 15.13 -0.01 -11.03
C ARG A 89 15.09 1.21 -10.10
N ALA A 90 16.18 1.98 -10.04
CA ALA A 90 16.19 3.24 -9.28
C ALA A 90 15.13 4.21 -9.84
N GLY A 91 14.27 4.72 -8.95
CA GLY A 91 13.18 5.64 -9.34
C GLY A 91 11.91 4.97 -9.89
N ALA A 92 11.85 3.64 -9.97
CA ALA A 92 10.66 2.92 -10.41
C ALA A 92 9.51 2.91 -9.39
N LEU A 93 9.76 3.39 -8.17
CA LEU A 93 8.78 3.53 -7.12
C LEU A 93 8.59 5.01 -6.78
N SER A 94 7.36 5.48 -6.87
CA SER A 94 6.98 6.86 -6.53
C SER A 94 5.59 6.91 -5.88
N THR A 95 5.11 8.11 -5.55
CA THR A 95 3.78 8.30 -4.96
C THR A 95 3.01 9.38 -5.68
N SER A 96 1.69 9.27 -5.62
CA SER A 96 0.75 10.33 -6.02
C SER A 96 -0.28 10.55 -4.91
N PHE A 97 -0.74 11.79 -4.79
CA PHE A 97 -1.83 12.22 -3.92
C PHE A 97 -3.00 12.80 -4.74
N ASP A 98 -2.97 12.59 -6.05
CA ASP A 98 -4.06 12.95 -6.96
C ASP A 98 -5.02 11.77 -7.09
N PHE A 99 -6.18 11.88 -6.44
CA PHE A 99 -7.23 10.86 -6.45
C PHE A 99 -8.32 11.12 -7.51
N THR A 100 -8.12 12.05 -8.44
CA THR A 100 -9.13 12.37 -9.48
C THR A 100 -9.44 11.18 -10.39
N GLY A 101 -8.49 10.27 -10.58
CA GLY A 101 -8.63 9.02 -11.36
C GLY A 101 -9.13 7.81 -10.58
N THR A 102 -9.46 7.96 -9.29
CA THR A 102 -9.85 6.87 -8.38
C THR A 102 -11.23 7.11 -7.77
N PRO A 103 -12.33 6.93 -8.54
CA PRO A 103 -13.67 7.32 -8.12
C PRO A 103 -14.23 6.56 -6.90
N GLY A 104 -13.64 5.40 -6.55
CA GLY A 104 -13.97 4.66 -5.33
C GLY A 104 -13.37 5.26 -4.06
N CYS A 105 -12.46 6.24 -4.19
CA CYS A 105 -11.80 6.89 -3.07
C CYS A 105 -12.37 8.29 -2.81
N THR A 106 -12.56 8.63 -1.53
CA THR A 106 -12.57 10.04 -1.11
C THR A 106 -11.12 10.44 -0.82
N ASP A 107 -10.65 11.54 -1.38
CA ASP A 107 -9.31 12.06 -1.09
C ASP A 107 -9.19 12.43 0.40
N ALA A 108 -8.29 11.75 1.10
CA ALA A 108 -8.05 11.98 2.52
C ALA A 108 -7.51 13.38 2.82
N TRP A 109 -6.84 14.01 1.85
CA TRP A 109 -6.06 15.23 2.04
C TRP A 109 -6.65 16.46 1.35
N LEU A 110 -7.83 16.32 0.73
CA LEU A 110 -8.56 17.42 0.06
C LEU A 110 -7.69 18.18 -0.95
N ALA A 111 -6.95 17.45 -1.78
CA ALA A 111 -5.99 17.95 -2.78
C ALA A 111 -4.79 18.74 -2.21
N ASN A 112 -4.55 18.68 -0.89
CA ASN A 112 -3.39 19.33 -0.26
C ASN A 112 -2.30 18.31 0.15
N GLY A 113 -2.48 17.02 -0.17
CA GLY A 113 -1.56 15.97 0.21
C GLY A 113 -0.21 16.08 -0.50
N PHE A 114 0.87 15.88 0.26
CA PHE A 114 2.23 15.71 -0.26
C PHE A 114 2.96 14.64 0.55
N GLY A 115 4.08 14.16 0.03
CA GLY A 115 4.85 13.12 0.71
C GLY A 115 5.70 12.32 -0.27
N GLY A 116 5.97 11.06 0.06
CA GLY A 116 6.81 10.23 -0.78
C GLY A 116 7.16 8.88 -0.17
N ILE A 117 8.02 8.16 -0.86
CA ILE A 117 8.63 6.94 -0.35
C ILE A 117 9.66 7.34 0.71
N GLN A 118 9.42 6.93 1.95
CA GLN A 118 10.34 7.18 3.06
C GLN A 118 11.52 6.21 3.02
N SER A 119 11.26 4.94 2.75
CA SER A 119 12.29 3.92 2.62
C SER A 119 11.81 2.71 1.81
N PHE A 120 12.76 2.05 1.19
CA PHE A 120 12.63 0.70 0.63
C PHE A 120 13.77 -0.16 1.16
N SER A 121 13.48 -1.35 1.66
CA SER A 121 14.48 -2.27 2.20
C SER A 121 14.16 -3.71 1.80
N ILE A 122 15.20 -4.53 1.59
CA ILE A 122 15.08 -5.95 1.21
C ILE A 122 15.76 -6.81 2.26
N GLY A 123 15.07 -7.86 2.73
CA GLY A 123 15.62 -8.84 3.65
C GLY A 123 15.98 -8.28 5.03
N PRO A 124 16.93 -8.92 5.73
CA PRO A 124 17.35 -8.48 7.06
C PRO A 124 17.97 -7.07 7.06
N PRO A 125 17.78 -6.28 8.12
CA PRO A 125 17.11 -6.65 9.38
C PRO A 125 15.58 -6.50 9.37
N ASP A 126 14.97 -5.86 8.36
CA ASP A 126 13.54 -5.58 8.33
C ASP A 126 12.69 -6.83 8.10
N HIS A 127 13.22 -7.79 7.36
CA HIS A 127 12.56 -9.07 7.05
C HIS A 127 13.49 -10.27 7.24
N PRO A 128 12.97 -11.43 7.64
CA PRO A 128 13.78 -12.64 7.83
C PRO A 128 14.24 -13.28 6.51
N ALA A 129 13.54 -13.05 5.39
CA ALA A 129 13.81 -13.72 4.13
C ALA A 129 14.29 -12.75 3.04
N LEU A 130 15.18 -13.23 2.17
CA LEU A 130 15.80 -12.45 1.09
C LEU A 130 14.84 -12.13 -0.08
N ASN A 131 13.68 -12.78 -0.11
CA ASN A 131 12.61 -12.53 -1.08
C ASN A 131 11.51 -11.62 -0.53
N GLN A 132 11.77 -10.97 0.59
CA GLN A 132 10.85 -10.01 1.21
C GLN A 132 11.44 -8.60 1.16
N ALA A 133 10.57 -7.61 0.97
CA ALA A 133 10.92 -6.20 1.01
C ALA A 133 9.87 -5.40 1.77
N ARG A 134 10.24 -4.21 2.23
CA ARG A 134 9.36 -3.23 2.88
C ARG A 134 9.41 -1.90 2.18
N ILE A 135 8.24 -1.36 1.91
CA ILE A 135 8.01 -0.01 1.45
C ILE A 135 7.42 0.78 2.60
N LYS A 136 8.04 1.87 3.01
CA LYS A 136 7.44 2.86 3.91
C LYS A 136 7.09 4.10 3.11
N VAL A 137 5.86 4.54 3.25
CA VAL A 137 5.33 5.71 2.55
C VAL A 137 4.82 6.71 3.57
N VAL A 138 5.04 7.98 3.33
CA VAL A 138 4.51 9.07 4.15
C VAL A 138 3.64 9.98 3.31
N ALA A 139 2.53 10.40 3.90
CA ALA A 139 1.64 11.44 3.42
C ALA A 139 1.54 12.53 4.48
N ALA A 140 1.45 13.79 4.07
CA ALA A 140 1.30 14.91 4.99
C ALA A 140 0.47 16.03 4.36
N VAL A 141 -0.05 16.90 5.23
CA VAL A 141 -0.55 18.23 4.93
C VAL A 141 0.04 19.20 5.94
N THR A 142 0.01 20.49 5.65
CA THR A 142 0.39 21.51 6.64
C THR A 142 -0.63 21.53 7.79
N SER A 143 -0.23 22.02 8.97
CA SER A 143 -1.13 22.10 10.14
C SER A 143 -2.38 22.95 9.88
N ASP A 144 -2.28 23.97 9.01
CA ASP A 144 -3.40 24.82 8.61
C ASP A 144 -4.41 24.09 7.70
N ASN A 145 -3.97 23.02 7.07
CA ASN A 145 -4.78 22.14 6.22
C ASN A 145 -5.12 20.82 6.94
N ALA A 146 -5.08 20.79 8.28
CA ALA A 146 -5.46 19.60 9.02
C ALA A 146 -6.89 19.15 8.66
N VAL A 147 -7.03 17.86 8.39
CA VAL A 147 -8.29 17.30 7.88
C VAL A 147 -9.08 16.56 8.96
N THR A 148 -10.37 16.41 8.69
CA THR A 148 -11.27 15.50 9.43
C THR A 148 -11.68 14.38 8.49
N MET A 149 -11.49 13.13 8.91
CA MET A 149 -11.99 11.96 8.21
C MET A 149 -13.24 11.44 8.94
N ASN A 150 -14.35 11.33 8.22
CA ASN A 150 -15.62 10.88 8.77
C ASN A 150 -15.71 9.35 8.85
N ALA A 151 -16.55 8.85 9.75
CA ALA A 151 -16.85 7.43 9.81
C ALA A 151 -17.55 6.93 8.53
N ASN A 152 -17.32 5.66 8.19
CA ASN A 152 -17.96 4.98 7.06
C ASN A 152 -17.74 5.62 5.68
N VAL A 153 -16.65 6.39 5.53
CA VAL A 153 -16.18 6.92 4.25
C VAL A 153 -14.89 6.21 3.87
N GLN A 154 -14.81 5.72 2.63
CA GLN A 154 -13.60 5.09 2.10
C GLN A 154 -12.62 6.18 1.65
N TYR A 155 -11.55 6.36 2.41
CA TYR A 155 -10.51 7.35 2.12
C TYR A 155 -9.31 6.72 1.42
N GLY A 156 -8.92 7.29 0.27
CA GLY A 156 -7.62 7.07 -0.33
C GLY A 156 -6.57 7.90 0.42
N VAL A 157 -5.50 7.24 0.89
CA VAL A 157 -4.45 7.88 1.69
C VAL A 157 -3.21 8.17 0.86
N VAL A 158 -2.83 7.22 0.00
CA VAL A 158 -1.71 7.35 -0.94
C VAL A 158 -1.91 6.42 -2.12
N ILE A 159 -1.45 6.84 -3.28
CA ILE A 159 -1.25 5.99 -4.45
C ILE A 159 0.26 5.75 -4.58
N THR A 160 0.68 4.51 -4.37
CA THR A 160 2.05 4.07 -4.64
C THR A 160 2.13 3.65 -6.09
N LEU A 161 3.00 4.29 -6.87
CA LEU A 161 3.16 4.05 -8.30
C LEU A 161 4.38 3.17 -8.55
N LEU A 162 4.17 2.00 -9.14
CA LEU A 162 5.24 1.17 -9.68
C LEU A 162 5.33 1.43 -11.18
N SER A 163 6.46 1.89 -11.69
CA SER A 163 6.66 2.01 -13.14
C SER A 163 7.04 0.66 -13.76
N SER A 164 6.81 0.49 -15.06
CA SER A 164 7.30 -0.69 -15.81
C SER A 164 8.70 -0.50 -16.39
N ASP A 165 9.42 0.56 -15.99
CA ASP A 165 10.77 0.80 -16.47
C ASP A 165 11.64 -0.44 -16.37
N HIS A 166 12.43 -0.68 -17.39
CA HIS A 166 13.33 -1.84 -17.49
C HIS A 166 12.62 -3.22 -17.44
N SER A 167 11.35 -3.30 -17.84
CA SER A 167 10.64 -4.57 -17.96
C SER A 167 11.00 -5.32 -19.25
N THR A 168 11.48 -4.61 -20.27
CA THR A 168 11.83 -5.19 -21.59
C THR A 168 12.99 -4.45 -22.25
N GLY A 169 13.59 -5.06 -23.28
CA GLY A 169 14.63 -4.45 -24.12
C GLY A 169 16.03 -4.46 -23.50
N ALA A 170 16.90 -3.56 -23.98
CA ALA A 170 18.25 -3.41 -23.45
C ALA A 170 18.21 -2.90 -22.01
N GLY A 171 18.97 -3.52 -21.10
CA GLY A 171 18.98 -3.17 -19.68
C GLY A 171 17.78 -3.73 -18.89
N ILE A 172 17.12 -4.76 -19.41
CA ILE A 172 16.01 -5.44 -18.73
C ILE A 172 16.40 -5.93 -17.32
N CYS A 173 15.55 -5.67 -16.35
CA CYS A 173 15.62 -6.24 -15.01
C CYS A 173 14.76 -7.50 -14.95
N ALA A 174 15.35 -8.64 -14.65
CA ALA A 174 14.62 -9.90 -14.60
C ALA A 174 13.63 -9.94 -13.43
N GLY A 175 12.43 -10.55 -13.64
CA GLY A 175 11.49 -10.85 -12.57
C GLY A 175 10.15 -10.15 -12.63
N CYS A 176 9.86 -9.33 -13.65
CA CYS A 176 8.54 -8.72 -13.83
C CYS A 176 7.40 -9.74 -13.88
N SER A 177 7.58 -10.85 -14.60
CA SER A 177 6.57 -11.91 -14.73
C SER A 177 6.45 -12.82 -13.49
N GLY A 178 7.31 -12.63 -12.51
CA GLY A 178 7.26 -13.39 -11.27
C GLY A 178 6.13 -12.90 -10.35
N ARG A 179 5.51 -13.83 -9.61
CA ARG A 179 4.41 -13.51 -8.70
C ARG A 179 4.90 -12.90 -7.42
N ALA A 180 4.19 -11.88 -6.94
CA ALA A 180 4.44 -11.28 -5.65
C ALA A 180 3.14 -10.96 -4.93
N CYS A 181 3.19 -10.96 -3.60
CA CYS A 181 2.14 -10.46 -2.73
C CYS A 181 2.61 -9.15 -2.08
N LEU A 182 1.74 -8.15 -2.07
CA LEU A 182 1.94 -6.88 -1.38
C LEU A 182 0.90 -6.79 -0.26
N VAL A 183 1.34 -6.52 0.98
CA VAL A 183 0.44 -6.46 2.14
C VAL A 183 0.62 -5.12 2.84
N LEU A 184 -0.45 -4.37 2.96
CA LEU A 184 -0.51 -3.18 3.82
C LEU A 184 -0.65 -3.64 5.27
N ASN A 185 0.41 -3.50 6.04
CA ASN A 185 0.46 -3.94 7.44
C ASN A 185 -0.12 -2.91 8.40
N SER A 186 0.05 -1.63 8.09
CA SER A 186 -0.44 -0.57 8.97
C SER A 186 -0.57 0.77 8.27
N ILE A 187 -1.45 1.59 8.81
CA ILE A 187 -1.53 3.03 8.60
C ILE A 187 -1.48 3.68 9.98
N LEU A 188 -0.51 4.57 10.20
CA LEU A 188 -0.44 5.42 11.38
C LEU A 188 -0.86 6.84 10.98
N LEU A 189 -2.04 7.27 11.45
CA LEU A 189 -2.53 8.63 11.23
C LEU A 189 -1.94 9.55 12.28
N ARG A 190 -1.31 10.64 11.83
CA ARG A 190 -0.68 11.67 12.66
C ARG A 190 -1.62 12.84 12.88
N ARG A 191 -1.70 13.30 14.13
CA ARG A 191 -2.47 14.49 14.50
C ARG A 191 -1.59 15.72 14.65
N VAL A 192 -2.23 16.88 14.61
CA VAL A 192 -1.59 18.13 15.03
C VAL A 192 -1.10 17.95 16.46
N PRO A 193 0.17 18.31 16.77
CA PRO A 193 0.74 18.17 18.12
C PRO A 193 -0.16 18.80 19.18
N GLY A 194 -0.45 18.04 20.24
CA GLY A 194 -1.33 18.46 21.33
C GLY A 194 -2.84 18.25 21.09
N MET A 195 -3.26 17.84 19.91
CA MET A 195 -4.68 17.62 19.57
C MET A 195 -5.14 16.15 19.71
N GLY A 196 -4.46 15.37 20.52
CA GLY A 196 -4.78 13.97 20.79
C GLY A 196 -3.66 13.01 20.38
N ALA A 197 -3.85 11.73 20.69
CA ALA A 197 -2.92 10.67 20.31
C ALA A 197 -3.06 10.32 18.82
N ASP A 198 -1.96 9.93 18.19
CA ASP A 198 -1.96 9.34 16.86
C ASP A 198 -2.78 8.05 16.82
N LEU A 199 -3.38 7.74 15.67
CA LEU A 199 -4.22 6.56 15.50
C LEU A 199 -3.50 5.51 14.66
N PHE A 200 -3.26 4.33 15.26
CA PHE A 200 -2.64 3.20 14.59
C PHE A 200 -3.70 2.20 14.11
N LEU A 201 -3.72 1.95 12.81
CA LEU A 201 -4.64 1.02 12.15
C LEU A 201 -3.82 -0.14 11.55
N SER A 202 -4.20 -1.39 11.87
CA SER A 202 -3.56 -2.61 11.33
C SER A 202 -4.56 -3.73 11.05
N THR A 203 -5.85 -3.47 11.28
CA THR A 203 -6.90 -4.44 11.01
C THR A 203 -7.38 -4.28 9.57
N PRO A 204 -7.40 -5.35 8.75
CA PRO A 204 -8.02 -5.30 7.42
C PRO A 204 -9.50 -4.95 7.49
N ALA A 205 -10.00 -4.15 6.54
CA ALA A 205 -11.42 -3.83 6.43
C ALA A 205 -12.29 -5.05 6.08
N SER A 206 -11.69 -6.09 5.51
CA SER A 206 -12.27 -7.43 5.32
C SER A 206 -11.16 -8.48 5.34
N ALA A 207 -11.51 -9.76 5.34
CA ALA A 207 -10.53 -10.86 5.45
C ALA A 207 -9.42 -10.85 4.39
N GLN A 208 -9.57 -10.09 3.31
CA GLN A 208 -8.65 -10.06 2.17
C GLN A 208 -8.47 -8.63 1.61
N SER A 209 -8.77 -7.60 2.37
CA SER A 209 -8.76 -6.22 1.85
C SER A 209 -7.41 -5.52 1.95
N ASN A 210 -6.48 -6.01 2.77
CA ASN A 210 -5.19 -5.34 3.00
C ASN A 210 -4.04 -5.90 2.18
N TRP A 211 -4.32 -6.70 1.14
CA TRP A 211 -3.28 -7.23 0.25
C TRP A 211 -3.69 -7.18 -1.22
N ALA A 212 -2.69 -7.07 -2.06
CA ALA A 212 -2.81 -7.11 -3.50
C ALA A 212 -1.75 -8.06 -4.09
N THR A 213 -2.06 -8.72 -5.21
CA THR A 213 -1.12 -9.61 -5.89
C THR A 213 -0.60 -8.99 -7.17
N TRP A 214 0.65 -9.28 -7.48
CA TRP A 214 1.28 -9.05 -8.77
C TRP A 214 1.37 -10.38 -9.51
N GLN A 215 0.92 -10.42 -10.77
CA GLN A 215 0.89 -11.59 -11.65
C GLN A 215 -0.03 -12.71 -11.14
N GLY A 216 -1.19 -12.32 -10.61
CA GLY A 216 -2.31 -13.20 -10.31
C GLY A 216 -2.23 -13.91 -8.94
N SER A 217 -3.27 -14.65 -8.64
CA SER A 217 -3.57 -15.26 -7.34
C SER A 217 -2.63 -16.38 -6.86
N GLY A 218 -1.58 -16.68 -7.61
CA GLY A 218 -0.60 -17.71 -7.21
C GLY A 218 0.47 -17.23 -6.22
N ALA A 219 0.45 -15.95 -5.79
CA ALA A 219 1.27 -15.46 -4.71
C ALA A 219 0.61 -15.82 -3.38
N ASP A 220 1.34 -16.50 -2.48
CA ASP A 220 0.81 -16.86 -1.15
C ASP A 220 0.92 -15.67 -0.20
N CYS A 221 -0.15 -14.87 -0.14
CA CYS A 221 -0.24 -13.71 0.75
C CYS A 221 -0.36 -14.09 2.24
N ALA A 222 -0.71 -15.33 2.58
CA ALA A 222 -0.80 -15.80 3.95
C ALA A 222 0.58 -15.93 4.61
N LEU A 223 1.65 -16.08 3.81
CA LEU A 223 3.02 -16.19 4.29
C LEU A 223 3.68 -14.83 4.56
N VAL A 224 3.09 -13.73 4.12
CA VAL A 224 3.60 -12.40 4.45
C VAL A 224 3.33 -12.16 5.93
N PRO A 225 4.36 -12.02 6.79
CA PRO A 225 4.13 -11.86 8.21
C PRO A 225 3.40 -10.52 8.47
N VAL A 226 2.10 -10.58 8.66
CA VAL A 226 1.39 -9.50 9.32
C VAL A 226 1.96 -9.43 10.74
N ARG A 227 2.86 -8.49 11.01
CA ARG A 227 3.35 -8.28 12.37
C ARG A 227 2.16 -7.83 13.22
N ARG A 228 1.50 -8.77 13.85
CA ARG A 228 0.69 -8.46 15.03
C ARG A 228 1.67 -7.95 16.09
N MET A 229 1.84 -6.63 16.16
CA MET A 229 2.63 -6.03 17.24
C MET A 229 1.87 -6.30 18.54
N THR A 230 2.33 -7.28 19.30
CA THR A 230 1.86 -7.47 20.68
C THR A 230 2.39 -6.30 21.51
N TRP A 231 1.63 -5.87 22.53
CA TRP A 231 2.03 -4.83 23.50
C TRP A 231 3.45 -5.04 24.05
N GLY A 232 3.90 -6.30 24.16
CA GLY A 232 5.25 -6.66 24.56
C GLY A 232 6.35 -6.27 23.58
N ALA A 233 6.09 -6.37 22.27
CA ALA A 233 7.02 -5.97 21.23
C ALA A 233 7.16 -4.43 21.15
N ILE A 234 6.08 -3.70 21.39
CA ILE A 234 6.11 -2.24 21.47
C ILE A 234 6.97 -1.77 22.67
N LYS A 235 6.82 -2.39 23.85
CA LYS A 235 7.62 -2.06 25.03
C LYS A 235 9.12 -2.30 24.87
N SER A 236 9.54 -3.27 24.04
CA SER A 236 10.97 -3.56 23.82
C SER A 236 11.68 -2.52 22.94
N LEU A 237 10.94 -1.70 22.19
CA LEU A 237 11.49 -0.62 21.34
C LEU A 237 11.78 0.67 22.14
N TYR A 238 11.31 0.74 23.40
CA TYR A 238 11.47 1.93 24.28
C TYR A 238 12.32 1.65 25.53
N ARG A 239 13.15 0.61 25.48
CA ARG A 239 14.15 0.31 26.53
C ARG A 239 15.57 0.48 26.07
#